data_9fe81da794f8a603d9887ba97520ab2a
#
_entry.id   9fe81da794f8a603d9887ba97520ab2a
#
_cell.length_a   1.000
_cell.length_b   1.000
_cell.length_c   1.000
_cell.angle_alpha   90.00
_cell.angle_beta   90.00
_cell.angle_gamma   90.00
#
_symmetry.space_group_name_H-M   'P 1'
#
loop_
_entity.id
_entity.type
_entity.pdbx_description
1 polymer ?
#
loop_
_entity_poly.entity_id
_entity_poly.type
_entity_poly.pdbx_seq_one_letter_code
_entity_poly.pdbx_strand_id
1 'polypeptide(L)'
;MDPLIPHMRNVFLFSFLLCLSNFTLASEQTSPESIVYNFYKSYLKEESSNNSRFLNQYVSDALMKSINDSMMCSYDSDDSVSAEELEGKCTQKRECKQFKGRYICNWNGAWVDTDVDYFTKSQDIYPSWKVSISTFDVSQKKNDSSVNVILGAGCELKVKFKVILERIDGKWKITSVTEQ
;
A
#
# COMPACT_ATOMS: atom_id res chain seq x y z
N MET A 1 9.34 -22.06 89.32
CA MET A 1 9.38 -20.62 88.99
C MET A 1 9.88 -20.52 87.54
N ASP A 2 8.94 -20.54 86.60
CA ASP A 2 9.24 -20.41 85.15
C ASP A 2 8.93 -19.00 84.70
N PRO A 3 9.80 -18.34 83.96
CA PRO A 3 9.40 -17.15 83.22
C PRO A 3 9.02 -17.51 81.77
N LEU A 4 7.83 -17.12 81.48
CA LEU A 4 7.20 -17.14 80.15
C LEU A 4 8.04 -16.36 79.13
N ILE A 5 8.33 -17.03 78.00
CA ILE A 5 8.90 -16.41 76.83
C ILE A 5 7.74 -16.03 75.90
N PRO A 6 7.57 -14.76 75.47
CA PRO A 6 6.57 -14.42 74.47
C PRO A 6 7.08 -14.71 73.08
N HIS A 7 6.37 -15.52 72.32
CA HIS A 7 6.54 -15.73 70.90
C HIS A 7 6.27 -14.43 70.10
N MET A 8 7.34 -13.83 69.68
CA MET A 8 7.24 -12.81 68.58
C MET A 8 6.95 -13.52 67.26
N ARG A 9 5.71 -13.47 66.85
CA ARG A 9 5.28 -13.92 65.51
C ARG A 9 5.64 -12.82 64.52
N ASN A 10 6.74 -13.02 63.80
CA ASN A 10 7.10 -12.23 62.63
C ASN A 10 6.06 -12.46 61.53
N VAL A 11 5.19 -11.49 61.35
CA VAL A 11 4.30 -11.41 60.21
C VAL A 11 5.14 -10.82 59.06
N PHE A 12 5.70 -11.70 58.24
CA PHE A 12 6.26 -11.29 56.94
C PHE A 12 5.09 -10.89 56.04
N LEU A 13 4.84 -9.60 55.94
CA LEU A 13 4.02 -9.01 54.91
C LEU A 13 4.78 -9.15 53.58
N PHE A 14 4.49 -10.22 52.84
CA PHE A 14 4.88 -10.38 51.48
C PHE A 14 4.08 -9.37 50.64
N SER A 15 4.62 -8.16 50.48
CA SER A 15 4.13 -7.18 49.51
C SER A 15 4.45 -7.70 48.12
N PHE A 16 3.51 -8.48 47.56
CA PHE A 16 3.54 -8.92 46.16
C PHE A 16 3.23 -7.71 45.28
N LEU A 17 4.29 -6.95 44.98
CA LEU A 17 4.22 -5.86 44.02
C LEU A 17 3.96 -6.49 42.62
N LEU A 18 2.68 -6.59 42.28
CA LEU A 18 2.23 -6.92 40.94
C LEU A 18 2.69 -5.80 40.00
N CYS A 19 3.89 -5.95 39.45
CA CYS A 19 4.30 -5.24 38.23
C CYS A 19 3.39 -5.72 37.09
N LEU A 20 2.25 -5.06 36.94
CA LEU A 20 1.47 -5.10 35.71
C LEU A 20 2.34 -4.47 34.62
N SER A 21 3.26 -5.26 34.07
CA SER A 21 3.89 -4.95 32.79
C SER A 21 2.75 -4.84 31.79
N ASN A 22 2.37 -3.61 31.47
CA ASN A 22 1.58 -3.32 30.29
C ASN A 22 2.43 -3.75 29.10
N PHE A 23 2.30 -5.02 28.70
CA PHE A 23 2.65 -5.44 27.36
C PHE A 23 1.71 -4.68 26.43
N THR A 24 2.07 -3.44 26.10
CA THR A 24 1.58 -2.85 24.87
C THR A 24 2.08 -3.80 23.78
N LEU A 25 1.18 -4.66 23.31
CA LEU A 25 1.31 -5.27 22.00
C LEU A 25 1.45 -4.08 21.04
N ALA A 26 2.69 -3.63 20.82
CA ALA A 26 3.01 -2.79 19.70
C ALA A 26 2.59 -3.64 18.50
N SER A 27 1.42 -3.37 17.95
CA SER A 27 1.04 -3.85 16.63
C SER A 27 2.26 -3.59 15.77
N GLU A 28 2.86 -4.63 15.25
CA GLU A 28 4.03 -4.54 14.37
C GLU A 28 3.62 -3.65 13.22
N GLN A 29 3.92 -2.37 13.38
CA GLN A 29 3.44 -1.34 12.47
C GLN A 29 4.25 -1.51 11.21
N THR A 30 3.67 -2.23 10.26
CA THR A 30 4.27 -2.51 8.95
C THR A 30 4.79 -1.21 8.37
N SER A 31 6.08 -1.15 8.09
CA SER A 31 6.70 0.08 7.56
C SER A 31 6.18 0.35 6.15
N PRO A 32 6.13 1.62 5.70
CA PRO A 32 5.78 1.96 4.31
C PRO A 32 6.62 1.17 3.29
N GLU A 33 7.89 0.99 3.58
CA GLU A 33 8.81 0.23 2.74
C GLU A 33 8.38 -1.24 2.62
N SER A 34 8.04 -1.89 3.75
CA SER A 34 7.55 -3.27 3.75
C SER A 34 6.23 -3.41 2.99
N ILE A 35 5.34 -2.42 3.08
CA ILE A 35 4.08 -2.39 2.32
C ILE A 35 4.38 -2.39 0.82
N VAL A 36 5.25 -1.49 0.34
CA VAL A 36 5.60 -1.38 -1.08
C VAL A 36 6.29 -2.66 -1.58
N TYR A 37 7.26 -3.17 -0.82
CA TYR A 37 7.95 -4.41 -1.18
C TYR A 37 6.98 -5.59 -1.28
N ASN A 38 6.14 -5.80 -0.27
CA ASN A 38 5.19 -6.91 -0.23
C ASN A 38 4.10 -6.77 -1.29
N PHE A 39 3.67 -5.54 -1.58
CA PHE A 39 2.76 -5.26 -2.68
C PHE A 39 3.36 -5.76 -4.00
N TYR A 40 4.53 -5.28 -4.42
CA TYR A 40 5.13 -5.69 -5.70
C TYR A 40 5.50 -7.17 -5.72
N LYS A 41 6.00 -7.71 -4.61
CA LYS A 41 6.30 -9.14 -4.50
C LYS A 41 5.10 -10.05 -4.77
N SER A 42 3.92 -9.61 -4.36
CA SER A 42 2.68 -10.36 -4.60
C SER A 42 2.02 -9.98 -5.91
N TYR A 43 2.01 -8.69 -6.28
CA TYR A 43 1.39 -8.16 -7.49
C TYR A 43 1.98 -8.77 -8.76
N LEU A 44 3.30 -8.94 -8.81
CA LEU A 44 4.00 -9.49 -9.97
C LEU A 44 3.85 -11.01 -10.15
N LYS A 45 3.16 -11.69 -9.22
CA LYS A 45 2.74 -13.09 -9.42
C LYS A 45 1.42 -13.09 -10.17
N GLU A 46 1.30 -13.97 -11.17
CA GLU A 46 0.19 -14.00 -12.16
C GLU A 46 -1.24 -14.04 -11.55
N GLU A 47 -1.38 -14.54 -10.33
CA GLU A 47 -2.69 -14.69 -9.67
C GLU A 47 -3.18 -13.43 -8.94
N SER A 48 -2.32 -12.42 -8.77
CA SER A 48 -2.60 -11.30 -7.85
C SER A 48 -3.08 -10.02 -8.55
N SER A 49 -2.75 -9.82 -9.81
CA SER A 49 -3.02 -8.55 -10.52
C SER A 49 -4.52 -8.25 -10.68
N ASN A 50 -5.36 -9.27 -10.80
CA ASN A 50 -6.83 -9.14 -10.95
C ASN A 50 -7.60 -9.45 -9.65
N ASN A 51 -6.92 -9.64 -8.52
CA ASN A 51 -7.56 -9.97 -7.26
C ASN A 51 -7.93 -8.69 -6.49
N SER A 52 -9.18 -8.25 -6.57
CA SER A 52 -9.68 -7.06 -5.88
C SER A 52 -9.45 -7.09 -4.36
N ARG A 53 -9.53 -8.26 -3.73
CA ARG A 53 -9.25 -8.40 -2.29
C ARG A 53 -7.80 -8.10 -1.96
N PHE A 54 -6.88 -8.57 -2.81
CA PHE A 54 -5.45 -8.28 -2.67
C PHE A 54 -5.20 -6.79 -2.87
N LEU A 55 -5.71 -6.19 -3.95
CA LEU A 55 -5.53 -4.77 -4.21
C LEU A 55 -6.08 -3.91 -3.07
N ASN A 56 -7.27 -4.20 -2.58
CA ASN A 56 -7.88 -3.48 -1.46
C ASN A 56 -7.09 -3.60 -0.15
N GLN A 57 -6.22 -4.60 0.00
CA GLN A 57 -5.34 -4.69 1.16
C GLN A 57 -4.25 -3.60 1.14
N TYR A 58 -3.70 -3.26 -0.02
CA TYR A 58 -2.54 -2.39 -0.19
C TYR A 58 -2.87 -1.01 -0.75
N VAL A 59 -3.88 -0.90 -1.59
CA VAL A 59 -4.21 0.30 -2.36
C VAL A 59 -5.40 1.01 -1.73
N SER A 60 -5.43 2.34 -1.83
CA SER A 60 -6.58 3.13 -1.36
C SER A 60 -7.77 2.97 -2.30
N ASP A 61 -8.98 3.02 -1.73
CA ASP A 61 -10.23 2.94 -2.51
C ASP A 61 -10.33 4.08 -3.53
N ALA A 62 -9.85 5.28 -3.17
CA ALA A 62 -9.83 6.42 -4.08
C ALA A 62 -8.96 6.18 -5.31
N LEU A 63 -7.75 5.59 -5.13
CA LEU A 63 -6.89 5.23 -6.25
C LEU A 63 -7.51 4.13 -7.10
N MET A 64 -8.02 3.08 -6.47
CA MET A 64 -8.71 1.99 -7.18
C MET A 64 -9.89 2.50 -8.01
N LYS A 65 -10.70 3.41 -7.41
CA LYS A 65 -11.80 4.04 -8.14
C LYS A 65 -11.31 4.82 -9.36
N SER A 66 -10.24 5.59 -9.23
CA SER A 66 -9.67 6.37 -10.34
C SER A 66 -9.17 5.47 -11.48
N ILE A 67 -8.53 4.36 -11.16
CA ILE A 67 -8.07 3.36 -12.14
C ILE A 67 -9.27 2.71 -12.83
N ASN A 68 -10.25 2.25 -12.07
CA ASN A 68 -11.44 1.58 -12.60
C ASN A 68 -12.29 2.53 -13.47
N ASP A 69 -12.50 3.78 -13.04
CA ASP A 69 -13.22 4.79 -13.84
C ASP A 69 -12.50 5.07 -15.16
N SER A 70 -11.16 5.11 -15.15
CA SER A 70 -10.35 5.28 -16.35
C SER A 70 -10.49 4.10 -17.32
N MET A 71 -10.41 2.88 -16.80
CA MET A 71 -10.54 1.66 -17.61
C MET A 71 -11.95 1.54 -18.20
N MET A 72 -12.99 1.79 -17.40
CA MET A 72 -14.38 1.78 -17.84
C MET A 72 -14.63 2.72 -19.01
N CYS A 73 -14.09 3.94 -18.95
CA CYS A 73 -14.26 4.92 -20.02
C CYS A 73 -13.42 4.64 -21.28
N SER A 74 -12.41 3.78 -21.18
CA SER A 74 -11.52 3.49 -22.31
C SER A 74 -11.90 2.22 -23.07
N TYR A 75 -12.52 1.25 -22.38
CA TYR A 75 -12.74 -0.08 -22.94
C TYR A 75 -14.23 -0.47 -23.01
N ASP A 76 -15.16 0.42 -22.59
CA ASP A 76 -16.62 0.19 -22.67
C ASP A 76 -17.03 -1.19 -22.10
N SER A 77 -16.46 -1.55 -20.94
CA SER A 77 -16.34 -2.95 -20.55
C SER A 77 -17.25 -3.38 -19.38
N ASP A 78 -18.16 -2.52 -18.91
CA ASP A 78 -19.00 -2.88 -17.76
C ASP A 78 -20.48 -2.76 -18.08
N ASP A 79 -21.09 -3.90 -18.46
CA ASP A 79 -22.53 -4.03 -18.70
C ASP A 79 -23.39 -3.75 -17.43
N SER A 80 -22.75 -3.60 -16.27
CA SER A 80 -23.43 -3.31 -14.99
C SER A 80 -23.72 -1.83 -14.78
N VAL A 81 -23.07 -0.95 -15.57
CA VAL A 81 -23.21 0.51 -15.47
C VAL A 81 -24.17 1.01 -16.56
N SER A 82 -25.12 1.88 -16.17
CA SER A 82 -26.05 2.44 -17.16
C SER A 82 -25.33 3.34 -18.17
N ALA A 83 -25.80 3.37 -19.40
CA ALA A 83 -25.24 4.24 -20.45
C ALA A 83 -25.22 5.72 -20.02
N GLU A 84 -26.22 6.18 -19.28
CA GLU A 84 -26.32 7.56 -18.77
C GLU A 84 -25.22 7.86 -17.72
N GLU A 85 -24.97 6.92 -16.81
CA GLU A 85 -23.89 7.04 -15.81
C GLU A 85 -22.51 7.02 -16.49
N LEU A 86 -22.34 6.14 -17.47
CA LEU A 86 -21.10 6.03 -18.26
C LEU A 86 -20.84 7.32 -19.01
N GLU A 87 -21.84 7.85 -19.73
CA GLU A 87 -21.74 9.12 -20.46
C GLU A 87 -21.39 10.27 -19.50
N GLY A 88 -22.14 10.40 -18.39
CA GLY A 88 -21.90 11.44 -17.38
C GLY A 88 -20.48 11.41 -16.79
N LYS A 89 -19.90 10.24 -16.63
CA LYS A 89 -18.54 10.04 -16.12
C LYS A 89 -17.48 10.28 -17.21
N CYS A 90 -17.65 9.74 -18.41
CA CYS A 90 -16.63 9.69 -19.43
C CYS A 90 -16.49 10.99 -20.23
N THR A 91 -17.57 11.78 -20.33
CA THR A 91 -17.57 13.08 -21.02
C THR A 91 -16.95 14.22 -20.19
N GLN A 92 -16.64 13.99 -18.91
CA GLN A 92 -16.01 15.01 -18.07
C GLN A 92 -14.65 15.43 -18.66
N LYS A 93 -14.46 16.75 -18.80
CA LYS A 93 -13.18 17.31 -19.25
C LYS A 93 -12.10 17.04 -18.20
N ARG A 94 -11.00 16.40 -18.61
CA ARG A 94 -9.85 16.07 -17.78
C ARG A 94 -8.58 16.75 -18.29
N GLU A 95 -7.68 16.99 -17.37
CA GLU A 95 -6.33 17.39 -17.72
C GLU A 95 -5.58 16.15 -18.24
N CYS A 96 -5.03 16.24 -19.45
CA CYS A 96 -4.24 15.19 -20.06
C CYS A 96 -2.92 15.77 -20.57
N LYS A 97 -1.85 14.95 -20.57
CA LYS A 97 -0.53 15.35 -21.04
C LYS A 97 0.24 14.17 -21.66
N GLN A 98 1.23 14.49 -22.44
CA GLN A 98 2.22 13.50 -22.87
C GLN A 98 3.29 13.31 -21.79
N PHE A 99 3.62 12.05 -21.51
CA PHE A 99 4.68 11.66 -20.60
C PHE A 99 5.42 10.44 -21.16
N LYS A 100 6.72 10.59 -21.43
CA LYS A 100 7.56 9.51 -22.02
C LYS A 100 6.94 8.88 -23.27
N GLY A 101 6.34 9.70 -24.16
CA GLY A 101 5.71 9.25 -25.40
C GLY A 101 4.31 8.64 -25.24
N ARG A 102 3.78 8.53 -24.03
CA ARG A 102 2.43 8.03 -23.72
C ARG A 102 1.50 9.17 -23.37
N TYR A 103 0.20 8.97 -23.56
CA TYR A 103 -0.84 9.94 -23.23
C TYR A 103 -1.48 9.55 -21.90
N ILE A 104 -1.32 10.40 -20.89
CA ILE A 104 -1.85 10.16 -19.53
C ILE A 104 -2.85 11.24 -19.16
N CYS A 105 -3.95 10.83 -18.51
CA CYS A 105 -4.99 11.74 -18.05
C CYS A 105 -5.16 11.69 -16.53
N ASN A 106 -5.54 12.83 -15.95
CA ASN A 106 -5.81 12.96 -14.52
C ASN A 106 -7.22 12.46 -14.21
N TRP A 107 -7.30 11.39 -13.43
CA TRP A 107 -8.53 10.81 -12.91
C TRP A 107 -8.59 11.05 -11.40
N ASN A 108 -9.28 12.11 -10.98
CA ASN A 108 -9.45 12.46 -9.56
C ASN A 108 -8.11 12.50 -8.75
N GLY A 109 -7.06 13.06 -9.36
CA GLY A 109 -5.73 13.17 -8.75
C GLY A 109 -4.74 12.06 -9.14
N ALA A 110 -5.19 10.97 -9.73
CA ALA A 110 -4.32 9.91 -10.25
C ALA A 110 -4.06 10.10 -11.75
N TRP A 111 -2.78 10.13 -12.16
CA TRP A 111 -2.39 10.14 -13.57
C TRP A 111 -2.40 8.73 -14.12
N VAL A 112 -3.37 8.43 -14.97
CA VAL A 112 -3.59 7.09 -15.54
C VAL A 112 -3.30 7.10 -17.04
N ASP A 113 -2.56 6.08 -17.45
CA ASP A 113 -2.38 5.66 -18.82
C ASP A 113 -3.21 4.38 -19.00
N THR A 114 -4.15 4.38 -19.92
CA THR A 114 -5.06 3.25 -20.12
C THR A 114 -4.45 2.11 -20.94
N ASP A 115 -3.35 2.39 -21.64
CA ASP A 115 -2.72 1.41 -22.50
C ASP A 115 -1.75 0.48 -21.77
N VAL A 116 -1.49 0.75 -20.48
CA VAL A 116 -0.55 -0.01 -19.66
C VAL A 116 -1.11 -0.25 -18.26
N ASP A 117 -0.61 -1.28 -17.60
CA ASP A 117 -0.91 -1.51 -16.19
C ASP A 117 -0.48 -0.32 -15.31
N TYR A 118 -1.34 0.09 -14.40
CA TYR A 118 -1.11 1.28 -13.57
C TYR A 118 0.09 1.14 -12.63
N PHE A 119 0.33 -0.04 -12.08
CA PHE A 119 1.36 -0.24 -11.06
C PHE A 119 2.73 -0.57 -11.65
N THR A 120 2.76 -1.13 -12.85
CA THR A 120 4.01 -1.47 -13.56
C THR A 120 4.36 -0.51 -14.69
N LYS A 121 3.40 0.35 -15.11
CA LYS A 121 3.52 1.25 -16.26
C LYS A 121 4.00 0.54 -17.54
N SER A 122 3.62 -0.72 -17.69
CA SER A 122 4.00 -1.61 -18.78
C SER A 122 2.84 -2.52 -19.15
N GLN A 123 2.81 -2.98 -20.39
CA GLN A 123 1.91 -4.05 -20.86
C GLN A 123 2.44 -5.43 -20.45
N ASP A 124 3.76 -5.56 -20.32
CA ASP A 124 4.43 -6.82 -20.03
C ASP A 124 5.07 -6.81 -18.63
N ILE A 125 5.16 -7.98 -18.01
CA ILE A 125 5.91 -8.23 -16.78
C ILE A 125 7.15 -9.06 -17.13
N TYR A 126 8.33 -8.48 -16.93
CA TYR A 126 9.59 -9.15 -17.19
C TYR A 126 9.95 -10.14 -16.08
N PRO A 127 10.56 -11.29 -16.40
CA PRO A 127 10.94 -12.30 -15.41
C PRO A 127 11.80 -11.75 -14.27
N SER A 128 12.75 -10.84 -14.57
CA SER A 128 13.60 -10.23 -13.54
C SER A 128 12.85 -9.36 -12.54
N TRP A 129 11.68 -8.81 -12.91
CA TRP A 129 10.86 -8.02 -11.99
C TRP A 129 10.28 -8.86 -10.86
N LYS A 130 9.94 -10.14 -11.14
CA LYS A 130 9.39 -11.08 -10.15
C LYS A 130 10.38 -11.47 -9.06
N VAL A 131 11.68 -11.36 -9.36
CA VAL A 131 12.76 -11.81 -8.46
C VAL A 131 13.68 -10.70 -7.96
N SER A 132 13.62 -9.53 -8.58
CA SER A 132 14.45 -8.38 -8.22
C SER A 132 13.59 -7.14 -7.97
N ILE A 133 13.27 -6.91 -6.70
CA ILE A 133 12.53 -5.77 -6.19
C ILE A 133 13.40 -5.09 -5.15
N SER A 134 13.72 -3.82 -5.36
CA SER A 134 14.51 -3.02 -4.41
C SER A 134 13.72 -1.79 -4.00
N THR A 135 13.58 -1.57 -2.70
CA THR A 135 12.96 -0.37 -2.10
C THR A 135 14.05 0.50 -1.47
N PHE A 136 13.93 1.80 -1.58
CA PHE A 136 14.93 2.76 -1.07
C PHE A 136 14.36 4.18 -0.96
N ASP A 137 15.16 5.12 -0.41
CA ASP A 137 14.79 6.53 -0.25
C ASP A 137 13.41 6.73 0.40
N VAL A 138 13.21 6.07 1.54
CA VAL A 138 11.96 6.19 2.29
C VAL A 138 11.90 7.54 2.96
N SER A 139 10.88 8.34 2.64
CA SER A 139 10.54 9.57 3.36
C SER A 139 9.20 9.35 4.06
N GLN A 140 9.17 9.46 5.37
CA GLN A 140 7.98 9.23 6.18
C GLN A 140 7.67 10.44 7.05
N LYS A 141 6.43 10.90 7.00
CA LYS A 141 5.79 11.82 7.94
C LYS A 141 4.73 11.06 8.74
N LYS A 142 4.01 11.76 9.62
CA LYS A 142 3.02 11.14 10.49
C LYS A 142 1.99 10.29 9.72
N ASN A 143 1.42 10.84 8.65
CA ASN A 143 0.35 10.19 7.88
C ASN A 143 0.70 9.97 6.40
N ASP A 144 1.84 10.48 5.94
CA ASP A 144 2.26 10.42 4.55
C ASP A 144 3.63 9.77 4.45
N SER A 145 3.86 9.01 3.41
CA SER A 145 5.16 8.44 3.11
C SER A 145 5.40 8.37 1.60
N SER A 146 6.66 8.40 1.22
CA SER A 146 7.07 8.03 -0.14
C SER A 146 8.19 7.00 -0.08
N VAL A 147 8.13 6.04 -0.99
CA VAL A 147 9.12 4.97 -1.15
C VAL A 147 9.46 4.88 -2.62
N ASN A 148 10.75 4.88 -2.94
CA ASN A 148 11.20 4.54 -4.28
C ASN A 148 11.33 3.03 -4.42
N VAL A 149 10.95 2.48 -5.57
CA VAL A 149 11.11 1.07 -5.89
C VAL A 149 11.72 0.91 -7.28
N ILE A 150 12.63 -0.04 -7.41
CA ILE A 150 13.16 -0.51 -8.70
C ILE A 150 12.72 -1.95 -8.89
N LEU A 151 12.15 -2.22 -10.07
CA LEU A 151 11.88 -3.57 -10.54
C LEU A 151 12.89 -3.94 -11.62
N GLY A 152 13.43 -5.14 -11.52
CA GLY A 152 14.33 -5.71 -12.52
C GLY A 152 15.81 -5.64 -12.17
N ALA A 153 16.57 -6.51 -12.81
CA ALA A 153 18.01 -6.64 -12.68
C ALA A 153 18.65 -7.11 -14.00
N GLY A 154 19.98 -7.06 -14.05
CA GLY A 154 20.76 -7.56 -15.20
C GLY A 154 20.57 -6.73 -16.47
N CYS A 155 20.39 -7.42 -17.59
CA CYS A 155 20.24 -6.83 -18.91
C CYS A 155 18.77 -6.56 -19.32
N GLU A 156 17.80 -7.00 -18.52
CA GLU A 156 16.39 -6.73 -18.78
C GLU A 156 16.02 -5.29 -18.41
N LEU A 157 14.88 -4.84 -18.90
CA LEU A 157 14.33 -3.52 -18.60
C LEU A 157 14.20 -3.34 -17.09
N LYS A 158 14.80 -2.25 -16.59
CA LYS A 158 14.61 -1.79 -15.21
C LYS A 158 13.68 -0.59 -15.20
N VAL A 159 12.72 -0.60 -14.30
CA VAL A 159 11.83 0.53 -14.09
C VAL A 159 11.95 1.03 -12.67
N LYS A 160 11.84 2.34 -12.52
CA LYS A 160 11.90 3.01 -11.23
C LYS A 160 10.59 3.75 -10.99
N PHE A 161 10.00 3.53 -9.82
CA PHE A 161 8.79 4.22 -9.39
C PHE A 161 8.99 4.98 -8.11
N LYS A 162 8.25 6.07 -7.96
CA LYS A 162 7.95 6.69 -6.69
C LYS A 162 6.54 6.29 -6.29
N VAL A 163 6.42 5.64 -5.14
CA VAL A 163 5.16 5.19 -4.54
C VAL A 163 4.84 6.13 -3.38
N ILE A 164 3.66 6.73 -3.41
CA ILE A 164 3.13 7.54 -2.32
C ILE A 164 2.16 6.70 -1.52
N LEU A 165 2.26 6.79 -0.21
CA LEU A 165 1.38 6.11 0.73
C LEU A 165 0.79 7.12 1.71
N GLU A 166 -0.44 6.88 2.10
CA GLU A 166 -1.12 7.59 3.17
C GLU A 166 -1.60 6.60 4.23
N ARG A 167 -1.72 7.09 5.47
CA ARG A 167 -2.27 6.30 6.55
C ARG A 167 -3.78 6.48 6.60
N ILE A 168 -4.52 5.46 6.15
CA ILE A 168 -5.98 5.40 6.12
C ILE A 168 -6.43 4.36 7.13
N ASP A 169 -7.27 4.73 8.09
CA ASP A 169 -7.75 3.87 9.18
C ASP A 169 -6.60 3.14 9.92
N GLY A 170 -5.50 3.88 10.17
CA GLY A 170 -4.33 3.37 10.86
C GLY A 170 -3.40 2.48 10.01
N LYS A 171 -3.74 2.19 8.75
CA LYS A 171 -2.97 1.35 7.84
C LYS A 171 -2.36 2.16 6.71
N TRP A 172 -1.15 1.81 6.30
CA TRP A 172 -0.54 2.39 5.11
C TRP A 172 -1.21 1.86 3.85
N LYS A 173 -1.64 2.78 2.97
CA LYS A 173 -2.25 2.49 1.68
C LYS A 173 -1.52 3.24 0.58
N ILE A 174 -1.30 2.58 -0.54
CA ILE A 174 -0.74 3.20 -1.75
C ILE A 174 -1.81 4.13 -2.35
N THR A 175 -1.46 5.39 -2.50
CA THR A 175 -2.34 6.43 -3.07
C THR A 175 -1.86 6.93 -4.43
N SER A 176 -0.59 6.67 -4.79
CA SER A 176 -0.07 7.01 -6.12
C SER A 176 1.17 6.18 -6.46
N VAL A 177 1.31 5.86 -7.74
CA VAL A 177 2.52 5.29 -8.33
C VAL A 177 2.90 6.11 -9.56
N THR A 178 4.12 6.65 -9.56
CA THR A 178 4.65 7.50 -10.62
C THR A 178 5.98 6.94 -11.12
N GLU A 179 6.12 6.79 -12.43
CA GLU A 179 7.39 6.41 -13.06
C GLU A 179 8.40 7.57 -12.99
N GLN A 180 9.67 7.27 -12.72
CA GLN A 180 10.77 8.24 -12.61
C GLN A 180 11.75 8.18 -13.81
#